data_57bf735ba28dc8e105ee79efbdf9e199
#
_entry.id   57bf735ba28dc8e105ee79efbdf9e199
#
_cell.length_a   1.000
_cell.length_b   1.000
_cell.length_c   1.000
_cell.angle_alpha   90.00
_cell.angle_beta   90.00
_cell.angle_gamma   90.00
#
_symmetry.space_group_name_H-M   'P 1'
#
loop_
_entity.id
_entity.type
_entity.pdbx_description
1 polymer ?
#
loop_
_entity_poly.entity_id
_entity_poly.type
_entity_poly.pdbx_seq_one_letter_code
_entity_poly.pdbx_strand_id
1 'polypeptide(L)' 'MNHGGEEAVTWSQRYKANLEKLGSRDVAKVIEVIRDLEERDRQRGLSGGEKRMLAKARHLFREL' A
#
# COMPACT_ATOMS: atom_id res chain seq x y z
N MET A 1 11.27 25.32 -3.20
CA MET A 1 11.07 24.27 -2.26
C MET A 1 10.52 23.05 -2.93
N ASN A 2 10.94 21.94 -2.46
CA ASN A 2 10.65 20.70 -3.15
C ASN A 2 9.75 19.76 -2.40
N HIS A 3 8.75 20.31 -1.76
CA HIS A 3 7.85 19.46 -1.02
C HIS A 3 7.17 18.43 -1.90
N GLY A 4 6.78 18.84 -3.11
CA GLY A 4 6.17 17.93 -4.04
C GLY A 4 7.11 16.80 -4.42
N GLY A 5 8.38 17.13 -4.64
CA GLY A 5 9.37 16.11 -4.97
C GLY A 5 9.61 15.15 -3.85
N GLU A 6 9.67 15.68 -2.62
CA GLU A 6 9.86 14.82 -1.45
C GLU A 6 8.68 13.89 -1.26
N GLU A 7 7.48 14.41 -1.45
CA GLU A 7 6.29 13.59 -1.32
C GLU A 7 6.25 12.49 -2.35
N ALA A 8 6.68 12.80 -3.58
CA ALA A 8 6.70 11.79 -4.63
C ALA A 8 7.68 10.68 -4.29
N VAL A 9 8.86 11.05 -3.78
CA VAL A 9 9.85 10.06 -3.37
C VAL A 9 9.32 9.20 -2.24
N THR A 10 8.72 9.84 -1.24
CA THR A 10 8.14 9.12 -0.11
C THR A 10 7.05 8.16 -0.58
N TRP A 11 6.21 8.61 -1.51
CA TRP A 11 5.16 7.76 -2.04
C TRP A 11 5.74 6.53 -2.72
N SER A 12 6.77 6.72 -3.54
CA SER A 12 7.43 5.62 -4.22
C SER A 12 8.01 4.62 -3.23
N GLN A 13 8.63 5.13 -2.18
CA GLN A 13 9.23 4.25 -1.18
C GLN A 13 8.17 3.44 -0.45
N ARG A 14 7.05 4.06 -0.11
CA ARG A 14 5.96 3.34 0.54
C ARG A 14 5.37 2.30 -0.39
N TYR A 15 5.22 2.64 -1.66
CA TYR A 15 4.66 1.73 -2.63
C TYR A 15 5.54 0.48 -2.75
N LYS A 16 6.84 0.69 -2.88
CA LYS A 16 7.79 -0.42 -2.96
C LYS A 16 7.77 -1.26 -1.69
N ALA A 17 7.76 -0.61 -0.53
CA ALA A 17 7.74 -1.33 0.73
C ALA A 17 6.49 -2.19 0.85
N ASN A 18 5.35 -1.66 0.43
CA ASN A 18 4.11 -2.43 0.47
C ASN A 18 4.15 -3.60 -0.50
N LEU A 19 4.72 -3.41 -1.69
CA LEU A 19 4.87 -4.51 -2.63
C LEU A 19 5.73 -5.63 -2.03
N GLU A 20 6.80 -5.26 -1.35
CA GLU A 20 7.67 -6.25 -0.71
C GLU A 20 6.94 -7.00 0.39
N LYS A 21 6.13 -6.29 1.17
CA LYS A 21 5.34 -6.94 2.21
C LYS A 21 4.38 -7.95 1.63
N LEU A 22 3.75 -7.60 0.52
CA LEU A 22 2.84 -8.54 -0.14
C LEU A 22 3.58 -9.74 -0.70
N GLY A 23 4.79 -9.51 -1.22
CA GLY A 23 5.59 -10.58 -1.78
C GLY A 23 6.11 -11.56 -0.73
N SER A 24 6.20 -11.13 0.51
CA SER A 24 6.69 -11.99 1.59
C SER A 24 5.69 -13.07 1.97
N ARG A 25 4.42 -12.87 1.64
CA ARG A 25 3.32 -13.79 1.98
C ARG A 25 3.19 -14.00 3.48
N ASP A 26 3.59 -13.02 4.25
CA ASP A 26 3.43 -13.01 5.69
C ASP A 26 2.08 -12.37 6.02
N VAL A 27 1.20 -13.13 6.68
CA VAL A 27 -0.15 -12.66 6.99
C VAL A 27 -0.12 -11.32 7.70
N ALA A 28 0.75 -11.17 8.69
CA ALA A 28 0.82 -9.93 9.45
C ALA A 28 1.19 -8.75 8.55
N LYS A 29 2.12 -8.96 7.62
CA LYS A 29 2.53 -7.90 6.71
C LYS A 29 1.45 -7.57 5.69
N VAL A 30 0.73 -8.57 5.22
CA VAL A 30 -0.38 -8.34 4.31
C VAL A 30 -1.46 -7.51 5.00
N ILE A 31 -1.76 -7.84 6.24
CA ILE A 31 -2.74 -7.08 7.02
C ILE A 31 -2.28 -5.63 7.18
N GLU A 32 -0.98 -5.41 7.44
CA GLU A 32 -0.46 -4.05 7.56
C GLU A 32 -0.72 -3.25 6.29
N VAL A 33 -0.50 -3.85 5.13
CA VAL A 33 -0.73 -3.15 3.87
C VAL A 33 -2.21 -2.81 3.71
N ILE A 34 -3.09 -3.75 4.01
CA ILE A 34 -4.53 -3.53 3.91
C ILE A 34 -4.95 -2.37 4.81
N ARG A 35 -4.52 -2.40 6.06
CA ARG A 35 -4.92 -1.37 7.02
C ARG A 35 -4.39 0.00 6.62
N ASP A 36 -3.14 0.04 6.17
CA ASP A 36 -2.54 1.30 5.75
C ASP A 36 -3.30 1.91 4.57
N LEU A 37 -3.60 1.08 3.58
CA LEU A 37 -4.30 1.58 2.40
C LEU A 37 -5.74 1.96 2.71
N GLU A 38 -6.42 1.19 3.56
CA GLU A 38 -7.78 1.55 3.95
C GLU A 38 -7.82 2.87 4.70
N GLU A 39 -6.85 3.09 5.57
CA GLU A 39 -6.76 4.34 6.31
C GLU A 39 -6.53 5.52 5.38
N ARG A 40 -5.61 5.35 4.43
CA ARG A 40 -5.35 6.41 3.46
C ARG A 40 -6.57 6.69 2.59
N ASP A 41 -7.31 5.63 2.24
CA ASP A 41 -8.52 5.79 1.45
C ASP A 41 -9.55 6.65 2.17
N ARG A 42 -9.69 6.42 3.48
CA ARG A 42 -10.62 7.23 4.27
C ARG A 42 -10.17 8.69 4.37
N GLN A 43 -8.87 8.92 4.41
CA GLN A 43 -8.36 10.27 4.61
C GLN A 43 -8.37 11.10 3.33
N ARG A 44 -8.03 10.51 2.21
CA ARG A 44 -7.81 11.30 1.00
C ARG A 44 -8.11 10.55 -0.29
N GLY A 45 -8.53 9.32 -0.20
CA GLY A 45 -8.74 8.49 -1.39
C GLY A 45 -7.45 7.88 -1.90
N LEU A 46 -7.57 6.85 -2.68
CA LEU A 46 -6.42 6.14 -3.23
C LEU A 46 -6.27 6.43 -4.71
N SER A 47 -5.01 6.45 -5.17
CA SER A 47 -4.72 6.50 -6.59
C SER A 47 -5.11 5.16 -7.23
N GLY A 48 -5.13 5.12 -8.57
CA GLY A 48 -5.44 3.89 -9.27
C GLY A 48 -4.50 2.76 -8.92
N GLY A 49 -3.20 3.06 -8.81
CA GLY A 49 -2.22 2.05 -8.43
C GLY A 49 -2.44 1.52 -7.04
N GLU A 50 -2.78 2.42 -6.11
CA GLU A 50 -3.04 2.01 -4.74
C GLU A 50 -4.30 1.17 -4.62
N LYS A 51 -5.32 1.51 -5.39
CA LYS A 51 -6.55 0.71 -5.40
C LYS A 51 -6.27 -0.72 -5.86
N ARG A 52 -5.45 -0.85 -6.89
CA ARG A 52 -5.07 -2.19 -7.37
C ARG A 52 -4.26 -2.94 -6.33
N MET A 53 -3.37 -2.24 -5.65
CA MET A 53 -2.58 -2.87 -4.60
C MET A 53 -3.46 -3.35 -3.46
N LEU A 54 -4.44 -2.55 -3.07
CA LEU A 54 -5.36 -2.96 -2.02
C LEU A 54 -6.16 -4.19 -2.42
N ALA A 55 -6.64 -4.22 -3.66
CA ALA A 55 -7.37 -5.38 -4.15
C ALA A 55 -6.49 -6.63 -4.13
N LYS A 56 -5.24 -6.47 -4.55
CA LYS A 56 -4.31 -7.59 -4.53
C LYS A 56 -4.03 -8.05 -3.10
N ALA A 57 -3.88 -7.11 -2.18
CA ALA A 57 -3.62 -7.46 -0.79
C ALA A 57 -4.78 -8.24 -0.20
N ARG A 58 -6.01 -7.80 -0.48
CA ARG A 58 -7.19 -8.51 0.01
C ARG A 58 -7.28 -9.91 -0.57
N HIS A 59 -6.94 -10.04 -1.85
CA HIS A 59 -6.95 -11.35 -2.50
C HIS A 59 -5.94 -12.28 -1.86
N LEU A 60 -4.73 -11.79 -1.65
CA LEU A 60 -3.68 -12.58 -1.01
C LEU A 60 -4.09 -12.99 0.40
N PHE A 61 -4.68 -12.07 1.15
CA PHE A 61 -5.12 -12.36 2.51
C PHE A 61 -6.10 -13.53 2.53
N ARG A 62 -7.01 -13.56 1.58
CA ARG A 62 -7.98 -14.65 1.53
C ARG A 62 -7.32 -16.00 1.22
N GLU A 63 -6.21 -15.98 0.53
CA GLU A 63 -5.53 -17.21 0.16
C GLU A 63 -4.52 -17.67 1.19
N LEU A 64 -4.17 -16.81 2.12
CA LEU A 64 -3.28 -17.21 3.18
C LEU A 64 -4.04 -17.85 4.31
#